data_17102196dae940ed5d7f36f42df62842
#
_entry.id   17102196dae940ed5d7f36f42df62842
#
_cell.length_a   1.000
_cell.length_b   1.000
_cell.length_c   1.000
_cell.angle_alpha   90.00
_cell.angle_beta   90.00
_cell.angle_gamma   90.00
#
_symmetry.space_group_name_H-M   'P 1'
#
loop_
_entity.id
_entity.type
_entity.pdbx_description
1 polymer ?
#
loop_
_entity_poly.entity_id
_entity_poly.type
_entity_poly.pdbx_seq_one_letter_code
_entity_poly.pdbx_strand_id
1 'polypeptide(L)'
;MIKIVTIEREYGCGGGEIAKKLAEHLGWKLWDQLLTEEIARLADCPKKVVEQREERTDPLYYRLFKSFLRGSYEGSLNAHKLKLVDSECILEFTEKVVQHAASAGNCVIVGRGSQLFLRNREDALRIFLYAPREDKVRRLLSRGKSEQEAQVLVDTVDLERADFIEKYFKVEWPSRSIYHAMINTAIGDETVIQTIVDFMKTLDSKMTARV
;
A
#
# COMPACT_ATOMS: atom_id res chain seq x y z
N MET A 1 9.34 -2.54 -20.78
CA MET A 1 7.85 -2.51 -20.68
C MET A 1 7.45 -2.59 -19.21
N ILE A 2 6.56 -1.71 -18.78
CA ILE A 2 6.03 -1.71 -17.41
C ILE A 2 5.15 -2.94 -17.21
N LYS A 3 5.39 -3.67 -16.13
CA LYS A 3 4.66 -4.90 -15.74
C LYS A 3 4.10 -4.84 -14.33
N ILE A 4 4.46 -3.82 -13.58
CA ILE A 4 4.08 -3.64 -12.18
C ILE A 4 3.69 -2.18 -11.97
N VAL A 5 2.56 -1.96 -11.30
CA VAL A 5 2.21 -0.63 -10.77
C VAL A 5 2.09 -0.73 -9.27
N THR A 6 2.92 0.01 -8.54
CA THR A 6 2.74 0.17 -7.09
C THR A 6 1.96 1.44 -6.81
N ILE A 7 0.94 1.35 -5.98
CA ILE A 7 0.10 2.48 -5.58
C ILE A 7 0.22 2.68 -4.07
N GLU A 8 0.99 3.70 -3.66
CA GLU A 8 0.92 4.22 -2.31
C GLU A 8 -0.12 5.34 -2.25
N ARG A 9 -0.69 5.59 -1.09
CA ARG A 9 -1.83 6.49 -0.99
C ARG A 9 -2.04 7.06 0.40
N GLU A 10 -2.60 8.25 0.47
CA GLU A 10 -3.18 8.78 1.70
C GLU A 10 -4.50 8.08 2.05
N TYR A 11 -4.83 8.05 3.34
CA TYR A 11 -6.09 7.49 3.81
C TYR A 11 -7.28 8.35 3.37
N GLY A 12 -8.32 7.72 2.89
CA GLY A 12 -9.53 8.41 2.42
C GLY A 12 -9.46 9.02 1.02
N CYS A 13 -8.30 9.00 0.34
CA CYS A 13 -8.17 9.55 -1.02
C CYS A 13 -8.83 8.73 -2.13
N GLY A 14 -9.37 7.55 -1.85
CA GLY A 14 -9.98 6.65 -2.87
C GLY A 14 -8.99 5.73 -3.58
N GLY A 15 -7.71 5.74 -3.15
CA GLY A 15 -6.65 5.01 -3.84
C GLY A 15 -6.86 3.52 -4.01
N GLY A 16 -7.59 2.86 -3.11
CA GLY A 16 -7.90 1.44 -3.25
C GLY A 16 -8.92 1.13 -4.34
N GLU A 17 -9.95 1.97 -4.49
CA GLU A 17 -10.93 1.84 -5.57
C GLU A 17 -10.30 2.12 -6.93
N ILE A 18 -9.45 3.16 -6.98
CA ILE A 18 -8.68 3.48 -8.19
C ILE A 18 -7.76 2.31 -8.55
N ALA A 19 -7.06 1.72 -7.59
CA ALA A 19 -6.18 0.56 -7.83
C ALA A 19 -6.96 -0.65 -8.36
N LYS A 20 -8.15 -0.92 -7.81
CA LYS A 20 -9.03 -1.99 -8.26
C LYS A 20 -9.48 -1.76 -9.70
N LYS A 21 -10.03 -0.59 -10.01
CA LYS A 21 -10.46 -0.23 -11.35
C LYS A 21 -9.30 -0.23 -12.36
N LEU A 22 -8.12 0.22 -11.96
CA LEU A 22 -6.92 0.18 -12.79
C LEU A 22 -6.53 -1.28 -13.11
N ALA A 23 -6.52 -2.16 -12.11
CA ALA A 23 -6.22 -3.57 -12.32
C ALA A 23 -7.23 -4.25 -13.26
N GLU A 24 -8.52 -3.95 -13.09
CA GLU A 24 -9.59 -4.42 -13.99
C GLU A 24 -9.40 -3.89 -15.42
N HIS A 25 -9.10 -2.61 -15.59
CA HIS A 25 -8.86 -1.97 -16.88
C HIS A 25 -7.67 -2.60 -17.63
N LEU A 26 -6.60 -2.94 -16.90
CA LEU A 26 -5.40 -3.56 -17.46
C LEU A 26 -5.51 -5.09 -17.62
N GLY A 27 -6.54 -5.72 -17.06
CA GLY A 27 -6.62 -7.19 -16.94
C GLY A 27 -5.52 -7.77 -16.04
N TRP A 28 -5.04 -7.00 -15.06
CA TRP A 28 -3.95 -7.34 -14.19
C TRP A 28 -4.42 -7.82 -12.80
N LYS A 29 -3.56 -8.59 -12.12
CA LYS A 29 -3.86 -9.04 -10.76
C LYS A 29 -3.72 -7.90 -9.77
N LEU A 30 -4.74 -7.72 -8.90
CA LEU A 30 -4.68 -6.78 -7.78
C LEU A 30 -4.12 -7.46 -6.53
N TRP A 31 -3.09 -6.85 -5.95
CA TRP A 31 -2.48 -7.24 -4.68
C TRP A 31 -2.73 -6.15 -3.62
N ASP A 32 -3.87 -6.22 -2.96
CA ASP A 32 -4.24 -5.38 -1.80
C ASP A 32 -4.65 -6.31 -0.65
N GLN A 33 -5.85 -6.87 -0.69
CA GLN A 33 -6.32 -7.84 0.30
C GLN A 33 -5.53 -9.15 0.21
N LEU A 34 -5.28 -9.66 -1.00
CA LEU A 34 -4.48 -10.86 -1.23
C LEU A 34 -3.09 -10.77 -0.60
N LEU A 35 -2.45 -9.61 -0.67
CA LEU A 35 -1.14 -9.40 -0.06
C LEU A 35 -1.22 -9.59 1.46
N THR A 36 -2.24 -9.03 2.10
CA THR A 36 -2.46 -9.16 3.55
C THR A 36 -2.75 -10.61 3.95
N GLU A 37 -3.54 -11.33 3.15
CA GLU A 37 -3.86 -12.75 3.38
C GLU A 37 -2.62 -13.64 3.27
N GLU A 38 -1.77 -13.42 2.26
CA GLU A 38 -0.52 -14.16 2.09
C GLU A 38 0.50 -13.85 3.19
N ILE A 39 0.63 -12.59 3.61
CA ILE A 39 1.48 -12.23 4.75
C ILE A 39 0.97 -12.92 6.02
N ALA A 40 -0.35 -12.90 6.27
CA ALA A 40 -0.95 -13.56 7.42
C ALA A 40 -0.72 -15.09 7.38
N ARG A 41 -0.81 -15.71 6.19
CA ARG A 41 -0.54 -17.13 6.00
C ARG A 41 0.92 -17.50 6.32
N LEU A 42 1.87 -16.67 5.91
CA LEU A 42 3.29 -16.87 6.21
C LEU A 42 3.60 -16.64 7.69
N ALA A 43 2.91 -15.70 8.32
CA ALA A 43 3.05 -15.39 9.75
C ALA A 43 2.44 -16.47 10.68
N ASP A 44 1.50 -17.26 10.18
CA ASP A 44 0.87 -18.40 10.91
C ASP A 44 1.80 -19.66 10.97
N CYS A 45 2.99 -19.62 10.35
CA CYS A 45 3.99 -20.68 10.37
C CYS A 45 4.91 -20.58 11.60
N PRO A 46 5.45 -21.64 12.17
CA PRO A 46 5.04 -22.38 13.34
C PRO A 46 5.47 -21.75 14.69
N LYS A 47 4.76 -22.15 15.74
CA LYS A 47 4.86 -21.81 17.19
C LYS A 47 6.26 -21.62 17.82
N LYS A 48 7.35 -22.03 17.20
CA LYS A 48 8.71 -21.96 17.79
C LYS A 48 9.30 -20.54 17.89
N VAL A 49 8.82 -19.57 17.09
CA VAL A 49 9.30 -18.19 17.15
C VAL A 49 8.48 -17.37 18.15
N VAL A 50 7.26 -17.81 18.43
CA VAL A 50 6.28 -17.11 19.30
C VAL A 50 6.63 -17.30 20.78
N GLU A 51 7.09 -18.48 21.18
CA GLU A 51 7.31 -18.81 22.61
C GLU A 51 8.49 -18.09 23.27
N GLN A 52 9.42 -17.52 22.48
CA GLN A 52 10.60 -16.82 23.06
C GLN A 52 10.41 -15.32 23.26
N ARG A 53 9.26 -14.71 22.90
CA ARG A 53 9.09 -13.25 22.86
C ARG A 53 7.79 -12.71 23.48
N GLU A 54 7.09 -13.46 24.30
CA GLU A 54 5.84 -13.01 24.97
C GLU A 54 5.99 -11.77 25.87
N GLU A 55 7.21 -11.36 26.20
CA GLU A 55 7.47 -10.28 27.16
C GLU A 55 7.70 -8.88 26.57
N ARG A 56 7.64 -8.69 25.24
CA ARG A 56 8.00 -7.43 24.58
C ARG A 56 7.02 -6.90 23.52
N THR A 57 5.73 -6.95 23.74
CA THR A 57 4.77 -6.27 22.86
C THR A 57 4.56 -4.82 23.29
N ASP A 58 5.30 -3.89 22.69
CA ASP A 58 5.03 -2.47 22.76
C ASP A 58 3.69 -2.15 22.08
N PRO A 59 2.67 -1.62 22.79
CA PRO A 59 1.38 -1.24 22.23
C PRO A 59 1.48 -0.26 21.05
N LEU A 60 2.52 0.57 21.03
CA LEU A 60 2.80 1.50 19.94
C LEU A 60 3.17 0.76 18.66
N TYR A 61 4.01 -0.26 18.73
CA TYR A 61 4.39 -1.10 17.59
C TYR A 61 3.20 -1.78 16.92
N TYR A 62 2.31 -2.31 17.74
CA TYR A 62 1.10 -2.96 17.24
C TYR A 62 0.18 -1.96 16.51
N ARG A 63 0.05 -0.74 17.01
CA ARG A 63 -0.76 0.30 16.38
C ARG A 63 -0.18 0.73 15.04
N LEU A 64 1.13 1.01 14.98
CA LEU A 64 1.83 1.38 13.74
C LEU A 64 1.75 0.26 12.70
N PHE A 65 1.95 -0.97 13.14
CA PHE A 65 1.86 -2.15 12.30
C PHE A 65 0.44 -2.38 11.76
N LYS A 66 -0.58 -2.20 12.61
CA LYS A 66 -1.98 -2.28 12.19
C LYS A 66 -2.30 -1.23 11.12
N SER A 67 -1.76 -0.03 11.24
CA SER A 67 -1.92 1.03 10.24
C SER A 67 -1.23 0.68 8.92
N PHE A 68 -0.02 0.12 8.97
CA PHE A 68 0.71 -0.38 7.80
C PHE A 68 -0.06 -1.50 7.08
N LEU A 69 -0.64 -2.45 7.82
CA LEU A 69 -1.45 -3.53 7.27
C LEU A 69 -2.87 -3.10 6.88
N ARG A 70 -3.32 -1.93 7.31
CA ARG A 70 -4.64 -1.43 6.97
C ARG A 70 -4.73 -1.23 5.47
N GLY A 71 -5.39 -2.18 4.80
CA GLY A 71 -5.70 -2.14 3.38
C GLY A 71 -6.72 -1.06 3.06
N SER A 72 -7.13 -1.02 1.81
CA SER A 72 -8.20 -0.14 1.34
C SER A 72 -9.59 -0.58 1.85
N TYR A 73 -9.69 -1.82 2.33
CA TYR A 73 -10.90 -2.43 2.89
C TYR A 73 -10.78 -2.60 4.40
N GLU A 74 -11.58 -1.89 5.16
CA GLU A 74 -11.57 -1.88 6.64
C GLU A 74 -12.02 -3.19 7.30
N GLY A 75 -12.52 -4.18 6.55
CA GLY A 75 -13.12 -5.41 7.09
C GLY A 75 -12.21 -6.64 7.19
N SER A 76 -10.97 -6.57 6.72
CA SER A 76 -10.19 -7.77 6.38
C SER A 76 -9.09 -8.14 7.38
N LEU A 77 -9.11 -7.68 8.61
CA LEU A 77 -8.03 -8.01 9.54
C LEU A 77 -8.47 -9.06 10.56
N ASN A 78 -8.04 -10.30 10.36
CA ASN A 78 -7.71 -11.21 11.46
C ASN A 78 -6.45 -10.69 12.18
N ALA A 79 -6.48 -9.39 12.57
CA ALA A 79 -5.37 -8.71 13.25
C ALA A 79 -5.01 -9.36 14.60
N HIS A 80 -5.91 -10.15 15.17
CA HIS A 80 -5.66 -10.89 16.41
C HIS A 80 -4.60 -11.97 16.24
N LYS A 81 -4.48 -12.58 15.07
CA LYS A 81 -3.46 -13.63 14.81
C LYS A 81 -2.06 -13.06 14.60
N LEU A 82 -1.97 -11.84 14.06
CA LEU A 82 -0.70 -11.15 13.83
C LEU A 82 -0.11 -10.47 15.08
N LYS A 83 -0.86 -10.45 16.17
CA LYS A 83 -0.49 -9.79 17.42
C LYS A 83 0.76 -10.37 18.10
N LEU A 84 1.15 -11.59 17.74
CA LEU A 84 2.23 -12.37 18.37
C LEU A 84 3.50 -12.44 17.50
N VAL A 85 3.52 -11.83 16.31
CA VAL A 85 4.65 -11.91 15.38
C VAL A 85 5.46 -10.62 15.44
N ASP A 86 6.78 -10.75 15.51
CA ASP A 86 7.71 -9.62 15.50
C ASP A 86 7.57 -8.79 14.20
N SER A 87 7.62 -7.47 14.34
CA SER A 87 7.49 -6.55 13.21
C SER A 87 8.55 -6.75 12.13
N GLU A 88 9.76 -7.19 12.50
CA GLU A 88 10.84 -7.49 11.56
C GLU A 88 10.50 -8.73 10.72
N CYS A 89 10.00 -9.79 11.34
CA CYS A 89 9.54 -10.98 10.61
C CYS A 89 8.41 -10.66 9.64
N ILE A 90 7.48 -9.77 10.02
CA ILE A 90 6.39 -9.38 9.14
C ILE A 90 6.90 -8.55 7.97
N LEU A 91 7.89 -7.71 8.20
CA LEU A 91 8.52 -6.95 7.12
C LEU A 91 9.19 -7.89 6.09
N GLU A 92 9.92 -8.90 6.57
CA GLU A 92 10.51 -9.94 5.71
C GLU A 92 9.45 -10.72 4.92
N PHE A 93 8.35 -11.11 5.57
CA PHE A 93 7.25 -11.79 4.89
C PHE A 93 6.59 -10.87 3.86
N THR A 94 6.40 -9.59 4.20
CA THR A 94 5.86 -8.59 3.27
C THR A 94 6.75 -8.47 2.05
N GLU A 95 8.08 -8.36 2.24
CA GLU A 95 9.03 -8.30 1.14
C GLU A 95 8.94 -9.55 0.26
N LYS A 96 8.92 -10.75 0.84
CA LYS A 96 8.81 -12.01 0.09
C LYS A 96 7.53 -12.07 -0.75
N VAL A 97 6.39 -11.64 -0.19
CA VAL A 97 5.11 -11.63 -0.92
C VAL A 97 5.12 -10.57 -2.03
N VAL A 98 5.67 -9.37 -1.77
CA VAL A 98 5.81 -8.32 -2.79
C VAL A 98 6.71 -8.77 -3.92
N GLN A 99 7.86 -9.40 -3.63
CA GLN A 99 8.77 -9.92 -4.65
C GLN A 99 8.13 -11.06 -5.44
N HIS A 100 7.36 -11.93 -4.79
CA HIS A 100 6.60 -12.98 -5.47
C HIS A 100 5.56 -12.40 -6.43
N ALA A 101 4.77 -11.42 -5.98
CA ALA A 101 3.80 -10.72 -6.81
C ALA A 101 4.46 -10.06 -8.03
N ALA A 102 5.59 -9.38 -7.79
CA ALA A 102 6.37 -8.71 -8.82
C ALA A 102 6.99 -9.68 -9.84
N SER A 103 7.39 -10.87 -9.40
CA SER A 103 7.98 -11.89 -10.27
C SER A 103 6.98 -12.44 -11.28
N ALA A 104 5.71 -12.56 -10.88
CA ALA A 104 4.63 -12.96 -11.79
C ALA A 104 4.33 -11.88 -12.84
N GLY A 105 4.62 -10.61 -12.55
CA GLY A 105 4.32 -9.48 -13.43
C GLY A 105 2.82 -9.22 -13.60
N ASN A 106 2.48 -8.23 -14.43
CA ASN A 106 1.11 -7.85 -14.74
C ASN A 106 0.24 -7.69 -13.46
N CYS A 107 0.74 -6.86 -12.54
CA CYS A 107 0.09 -6.68 -11.26
C CYS A 107 0.05 -5.22 -10.79
N VAL A 108 -1.00 -4.91 -10.02
CA VAL A 108 -1.14 -3.66 -9.25
C VAL A 108 -1.00 -4.02 -7.78
N ILE A 109 -0.03 -3.41 -7.10
CA ILE A 109 0.27 -3.66 -5.69
C ILE A 109 -0.03 -2.41 -4.87
N VAL A 110 -0.82 -2.54 -3.80
CA VAL A 110 -1.29 -1.40 -3.01
C VAL A 110 -0.60 -1.34 -1.66
N GLY A 111 0.20 -0.29 -1.44
CA GLY A 111 0.85 0.01 -0.18
C GLY A 111 1.88 -1.03 0.27
N ARG A 112 1.96 -1.25 1.58
CA ARG A 112 2.84 -2.25 2.22
C ARG A 112 4.33 -2.03 1.95
N GLY A 113 4.74 -0.78 1.68
CA GLY A 113 6.12 -0.50 1.33
C GLY A 113 6.57 -1.07 -0.03
N SER A 114 5.62 -1.54 -0.87
CA SER A 114 5.94 -2.15 -2.16
C SER A 114 6.78 -1.25 -3.06
N GLN A 115 6.56 0.06 -3.03
CA GLN A 115 7.35 1.06 -3.74
C GLN A 115 8.82 1.11 -3.29
N LEU A 116 9.10 0.72 -2.05
CA LEU A 116 10.45 0.69 -1.47
C LEU A 116 11.16 -0.63 -1.79
N PHE A 117 10.47 -1.75 -1.64
CA PHE A 117 11.00 -3.07 -2.01
C PHE A 117 11.29 -3.19 -3.50
N LEU A 118 10.51 -2.51 -4.34
CA LEU A 118 10.64 -2.53 -5.81
C LEU A 118 11.33 -1.28 -6.39
N ARG A 119 12.00 -0.48 -5.56
CA ARG A 119 12.62 0.79 -5.99
C ARG A 119 13.64 0.65 -7.12
N ASN A 120 14.32 -0.48 -7.19
CA ASN A 120 15.37 -0.76 -8.20
C ASN A 120 14.82 -1.52 -9.43
N ARG A 121 13.51 -1.76 -9.51
CA ARG A 121 12.86 -2.43 -10.65
C ARG A 121 12.51 -1.42 -11.74
N GLU A 122 13.10 -1.56 -12.91
CA GLU A 122 12.83 -0.68 -14.06
C GLU A 122 11.44 -0.91 -14.69
N ASP A 123 10.87 -2.11 -14.51
CA ASP A 123 9.53 -2.47 -14.97
C ASP A 123 8.42 -2.14 -13.96
N ALA A 124 8.74 -1.45 -12.87
CA ALA A 124 7.79 -1.02 -11.85
C ALA A 124 7.52 0.48 -11.90
N LEU A 125 6.27 0.86 -12.19
CA LEU A 125 5.77 2.22 -12.08
C LEU A 125 5.31 2.49 -10.63
N ARG A 126 5.88 3.51 -9.98
CA ARG A 126 5.57 3.86 -8.60
C ARG A 126 4.74 5.14 -8.54
N ILE A 127 3.49 5.00 -8.09
CA ILE A 127 2.49 6.08 -8.00
C ILE A 127 2.15 6.36 -6.55
N PHE A 128 1.99 7.65 -6.21
CA PHE A 128 1.41 8.09 -4.96
C PHE A 128 0.09 8.82 -5.23
N LEU A 129 -0.96 8.44 -4.51
CA LEU A 129 -2.29 9.06 -4.61
C LEU A 129 -2.61 9.85 -3.34
N TYR A 130 -3.08 11.08 -3.52
CA TYR A 130 -3.47 11.96 -2.42
C TYR A 130 -4.74 12.73 -2.75
N ALA A 131 -5.36 13.36 -1.75
CA ALA A 131 -6.51 14.25 -1.95
C ALA A 131 -6.54 15.37 -0.91
N PRO A 132 -7.21 16.50 -1.20
CA PRO A 132 -7.54 17.49 -0.19
C PRO A 132 -8.30 16.87 0.99
N ARG A 133 -8.06 17.41 2.20
CA ARG A 133 -8.65 16.89 3.44
C ARG A 133 -10.18 16.77 3.37
N GLU A 134 -10.84 17.80 2.80
CA GLU A 134 -12.29 17.83 2.66
C GLU A 134 -12.79 16.68 1.77
N ASP A 135 -12.07 16.35 0.71
CA ASP A 135 -12.43 15.25 -0.19
C ASP A 135 -12.26 13.90 0.49
N LYS A 136 -11.20 13.74 1.29
CA LYS A 136 -10.96 12.54 2.09
C LYS A 136 -12.10 12.32 3.10
N VAL A 137 -12.47 13.36 3.85
CA VAL A 137 -13.58 13.31 4.81
C VAL A 137 -14.91 12.99 4.10
N ARG A 138 -15.22 13.69 3.00
CA ARG A 138 -16.45 13.48 2.22
C ARG A 138 -16.55 12.01 1.72
N ARG A 139 -15.45 11.42 1.23
CA ARG A 139 -15.43 10.00 0.82
C ARG A 139 -15.68 9.05 1.99
N LEU A 140 -15.17 9.35 3.18
CA LEU A 140 -15.40 8.52 4.37
C LEU A 140 -16.85 8.62 4.86
N LEU A 141 -17.44 9.82 4.84
CA LEU A 141 -18.86 10.02 5.14
C LEU A 141 -19.76 9.21 4.20
N SER A 142 -19.47 9.22 2.90
CA SER A 142 -20.24 8.44 1.91
C SER A 142 -20.14 6.92 2.11
N ARG A 143 -19.13 6.47 2.86
CA ARG A 143 -18.93 5.07 3.26
C ARG A 143 -19.54 4.74 4.64
N GLY A 144 -20.33 5.64 5.19
CA GLY A 144 -21.05 5.43 6.46
C GLY A 144 -20.26 5.74 7.73
N LYS A 145 -19.08 6.39 7.62
CA LYS A 145 -18.38 6.89 8.81
C LYS A 145 -19.09 8.11 9.37
N SER A 146 -19.05 8.30 10.68
CA SER A 146 -19.47 9.56 11.29
C SER A 146 -18.45 10.66 10.97
N GLU A 147 -18.86 11.93 11.05
CA GLU A 147 -17.98 13.07 10.77
C GLU A 147 -16.77 13.05 11.71
N GLN A 148 -17.00 12.86 13.02
CA GLN A 148 -15.94 12.81 14.00
C GLN A 148 -14.95 11.67 13.72
N GLU A 149 -15.45 10.47 13.38
CA GLU A 149 -14.62 9.32 13.03
C GLU A 149 -13.80 9.59 11.76
N ALA A 150 -14.43 10.16 10.72
CA ALA A 150 -13.76 10.48 9.47
C ALA A 150 -12.63 11.48 9.67
N GLN A 151 -12.84 12.54 10.43
CA GLN A 151 -11.82 13.54 10.76
C GLN A 151 -10.64 12.92 11.51
N VAL A 152 -10.90 12.15 12.56
CA VAL A 152 -9.84 11.47 13.34
C VAL A 152 -9.03 10.52 12.45
N LEU A 153 -9.68 9.73 11.61
CA LEU A 153 -9.00 8.79 10.72
C LEU A 153 -8.12 9.49 9.68
N VAL A 154 -8.59 10.58 9.08
CA VAL A 154 -7.80 11.37 8.12
C VAL A 154 -6.57 11.98 8.77
N ASP A 155 -6.68 12.42 10.02
CA ASP A 155 -5.60 13.10 10.73
C ASP A 155 -4.57 12.13 11.35
N THR A 156 -4.93 10.86 11.60
CA THR A 156 -4.09 9.92 12.34
C THR A 156 -3.47 8.81 11.50
N VAL A 157 -4.21 8.24 10.53
CA VAL A 157 -3.75 7.04 9.81
C VAL A 157 -2.50 7.30 8.97
N ASP A 158 -2.42 8.47 8.35
CA ASP A 158 -1.27 8.82 7.51
C ASP A 158 -0.02 9.14 8.35
N LEU A 159 -0.20 9.71 9.56
CA LEU A 159 0.90 9.87 10.53
C LEU A 159 1.46 8.51 10.98
N GLU A 160 0.58 7.57 11.29
CA GLU A 160 1.01 6.22 11.67
C GLU A 160 1.75 5.50 10.53
N ARG A 161 1.37 5.73 9.26
CA ARG A 161 2.09 5.22 8.10
C ARG A 161 3.47 5.86 7.95
N ALA A 162 3.53 7.18 8.13
CA ALA A 162 4.80 7.91 8.09
C ALA A 162 5.78 7.38 9.14
N ASP A 163 5.34 7.26 10.40
CA ASP A 163 6.14 6.72 11.49
C ASP A 163 6.64 5.29 11.18
N PHE A 164 5.79 4.44 10.60
CA PHE A 164 6.19 3.09 10.21
C PHE A 164 7.26 3.10 9.12
N ILE A 165 7.05 3.86 8.04
CA ILE A 165 7.99 3.94 6.92
C ILE A 165 9.32 4.53 7.37
N GLU A 166 9.32 5.60 8.14
CA GLU A 166 10.53 6.21 8.68
C GLU A 166 11.30 5.24 9.57
N LYS A 167 10.60 4.54 10.45
CA LYS A 167 11.22 3.60 11.38
C LYS A 167 11.91 2.44 10.69
N TYR A 168 11.25 1.78 9.74
CA TYR A 168 11.74 0.54 9.14
C TYR A 168 12.53 0.75 7.85
N PHE A 169 12.21 1.78 7.08
CA PHE A 169 12.89 2.03 5.81
C PHE A 169 13.83 3.23 5.86
N LYS A 170 13.83 4.02 6.95
CA LYS A 170 14.64 5.24 7.10
C LYS A 170 14.39 6.26 5.98
N VAL A 171 13.15 6.40 5.57
CA VAL A 171 12.70 7.26 4.50
C VAL A 171 11.52 8.08 4.97
N GLU A 172 11.51 9.38 4.66
CA GLU A 172 10.37 10.27 4.86
C GLU A 172 9.16 9.79 4.04
N TRP A 173 7.94 9.90 4.59
CA TRP A 173 6.71 9.57 3.88
C TRP A 173 5.74 10.76 3.87
N PRO A 174 5.23 11.14 2.67
CA PRO A 174 5.61 10.64 1.35
C PRO A 174 6.91 11.27 0.83
N SER A 175 7.85 10.45 0.38
CA SER A 175 9.09 10.95 -0.23
C SER A 175 8.93 11.12 -1.74
N ARG A 176 9.11 12.36 -2.23
CA ARG A 176 8.97 12.69 -3.67
C ARG A 176 9.94 11.93 -4.56
N SER A 177 11.12 11.59 -4.06
CA SER A 177 12.18 10.91 -4.82
C SER A 177 11.87 9.44 -5.12
N ILE A 178 10.89 8.84 -4.42
CA ILE A 178 10.52 7.44 -4.59
C ILE A 178 9.51 7.24 -5.71
N TYR A 179 8.60 8.20 -5.88
CA TYR A 179 7.48 8.06 -6.80
C TYR A 179 7.80 8.66 -8.17
N HIS A 180 7.33 7.99 -9.22
CA HIS A 180 7.40 8.50 -10.58
C HIS A 180 6.34 9.57 -10.84
N ALA A 181 5.19 9.47 -10.16
CA ALA A 181 4.16 10.50 -10.14
C ALA A 181 3.41 10.52 -8.81
N MET A 182 2.97 11.72 -8.42
CA MET A 182 2.08 11.96 -7.30
C MET A 182 0.82 12.63 -7.86
N ILE A 183 -0.36 12.00 -7.69
CA ILE A 183 -1.58 12.41 -8.38
C ILE A 183 -2.66 12.76 -7.36
N ASN A 184 -3.27 13.95 -7.52
CA ASN A 184 -4.41 14.36 -6.74
C ASN A 184 -5.69 13.70 -7.26
N THR A 185 -6.36 12.89 -6.42
CA THR A 185 -7.56 12.14 -6.83
C THR A 185 -8.83 13.01 -6.89
N ALA A 186 -8.77 14.28 -6.49
CA ALA A 186 -9.89 15.22 -6.64
C ALA A 186 -10.28 15.46 -8.11
N ILE A 187 -9.39 15.15 -9.05
CA ILE A 187 -9.66 15.23 -10.50
C ILE A 187 -10.60 14.13 -11.02
N GLY A 188 -11.00 13.21 -10.16
CA GLY A 188 -11.87 12.07 -10.49
C GLY A 188 -11.13 10.77 -10.80
N ASP A 189 -11.71 9.65 -10.36
CA ASP A 189 -11.09 8.33 -10.43
C ASP A 189 -10.71 7.92 -11.86
N GLU A 190 -11.62 8.12 -12.82
CA GLU A 190 -11.41 7.75 -14.23
C GLU A 190 -10.25 8.55 -14.85
N THR A 191 -10.16 9.84 -14.54
CA THR A 191 -9.06 10.71 -15.01
C THR A 191 -7.72 10.25 -14.43
N VAL A 192 -7.68 9.85 -13.15
CA VAL A 192 -6.47 9.32 -12.51
C VAL A 192 -6.04 8.01 -13.20
N ILE A 193 -6.97 7.09 -13.45
CA ILE A 193 -6.70 5.82 -14.11
C ILE A 193 -6.14 6.06 -15.50
N GLN A 194 -6.78 6.91 -16.29
CA GLN A 194 -6.31 7.22 -17.64
C GLN A 194 -4.92 7.84 -17.63
N THR A 195 -4.65 8.76 -16.67
CA THR A 195 -3.33 9.37 -16.49
C THR A 195 -2.25 8.33 -16.22
N ILE A 196 -2.53 7.34 -15.36
CA ILE A 196 -1.59 6.26 -15.06
C ILE A 196 -1.34 5.40 -16.31
N VAL A 197 -2.38 5.04 -17.03
CA VAL A 197 -2.29 4.22 -18.25
C VAL A 197 -1.47 4.93 -19.34
N ASP A 198 -1.69 6.22 -19.56
CA ASP A 198 -0.97 6.99 -20.58
C ASP A 198 0.49 7.23 -20.16
N PHE A 199 0.74 7.36 -18.88
CA PHE A 199 2.11 7.43 -18.35
C PHE A 199 2.86 6.10 -18.58
N MET A 200 2.22 4.96 -18.34
CA MET A 200 2.79 3.63 -18.65
C MET A 200 3.17 3.53 -20.12
N LYS A 201 2.27 3.86 -21.05
CA LYS A 201 2.53 3.83 -22.50
C LYS A 201 3.71 4.73 -22.88
N THR A 202 3.78 5.91 -22.28
CA THR A 202 4.88 6.87 -22.53
C THR A 202 6.23 6.32 -22.07
N LEU A 203 6.28 5.66 -20.92
CA LEU A 203 7.50 5.02 -20.43
C LEU A 203 7.91 3.84 -21.31
N ASP A 204 6.96 3.00 -21.70
CA ASP A 204 7.21 1.85 -22.56
C ASP A 204 7.78 2.25 -23.92
N SER A 205 7.24 3.29 -24.54
CA SER A 205 7.77 3.80 -25.82
C SER A 205 9.21 4.31 -25.70
N LYS A 206 9.56 4.95 -24.58
CA LYS A 206 10.95 5.40 -24.32
C LYS A 206 11.91 4.25 -24.05
N MET A 207 11.45 3.19 -23.39
CA MET A 207 12.28 2.00 -23.15
C MET A 207 12.57 1.26 -24.45
N THR A 208 11.60 1.15 -25.36
CA THR A 208 11.78 0.54 -26.68
C THR A 208 12.72 1.34 -27.59
N ALA A 209 12.74 2.67 -27.46
CA ALA A 209 13.63 3.53 -28.26
C ALA A 209 15.10 3.53 -27.80
N ARG A 210 15.42 2.91 -26.68
CA ARG A 210 16.79 2.80 -26.13
C ARG A 210 17.48 1.47 -26.47
N VAL A 211 16.78 0.55 -27.08
CA VAL A 211 17.26 -0.74 -27.58
C VAL A 211 17.53 -0.64 -29.07
#